data_30de4c8ec140180348351d8b77dfb62e
#
_entry.id   30de4c8ec140180348351d8b77dfb62e
#
_cell.length_a   1.000
_cell.length_b   1.000
_cell.length_c   1.000
_cell.angle_alpha   90.00
_cell.angle_beta   90.00
_cell.angle_gamma   90.00
#
_symmetry.space_group_name_H-M   'P 1'
#
loop_
_entity.id
_entity.type
_entity.pdbx_description
1 polymer ?
#
loop_
_entity_poly.entity_id
_entity_poly.type
_entity_poly.pdbx_seq_one_letter_code
_entity_poly.pdbx_strand_id
1 'polypeptide(L)'
;MKEEDIKELFEQFEAIANEYEGVECWSARELAQVLGYSKWERFEGVIERAKDACVNAGGNIRDHFPSVGKMVTLGSGSQREVKDYMLTRYACYLIAQNGDPRKPQISFAQNYFAVQTRRAELVQKRLLEYERVQARAKLAETEKRLSGVLYERGVDSKGFAIIRSLGDKALFNLDTALLKRKLGAPNNRPLADFLPTLNIKAKDFAAEMTSVNVQQKDLHGQQTICQEHVDNNKAVRNMMLQRGIVPENLPAGEDVKKVERRLKSDEKTLTKKNSKKK
;
A
#
# COMPACT_ATOMS: atom_id res chain seq x y z
N MET A 1 -16.13 13.65 -25.82
CA MET A 1 -16.51 12.23 -25.86
C MET A 1 -17.65 12.05 -24.89
N LYS A 2 -18.75 11.43 -25.26
CA LYS A 2 -19.90 11.20 -24.38
C LYS A 2 -19.56 10.08 -23.37
N GLU A 3 -20.28 10.02 -22.25
CA GLU A 3 -20.08 8.99 -21.21
C GLU A 3 -20.31 7.57 -21.76
N GLU A 4 -21.22 7.44 -22.72
CA GLU A 4 -21.51 6.20 -23.45
C GLU A 4 -20.32 5.72 -24.28
N ASP A 5 -19.65 6.62 -25.02
CA ASP A 5 -18.46 6.30 -25.83
C ASP A 5 -17.30 5.78 -24.95
N ILE A 6 -17.19 6.35 -23.74
CA ILE A 6 -16.19 5.93 -22.74
C ILE A 6 -16.45 4.51 -22.26
N LYS A 7 -17.72 4.20 -22.00
CA LYS A 7 -18.13 2.86 -21.53
C LYS A 7 -17.90 1.82 -22.61
N GLU A 8 -18.26 2.12 -23.85
CA GLU A 8 -18.09 1.23 -25.00
C GLU A 8 -16.59 0.91 -25.25
N LEU A 9 -15.72 1.92 -25.27
CA LEU A 9 -14.27 1.71 -25.44
C LEU A 9 -13.66 0.91 -24.30
N PHE A 10 -14.17 1.08 -23.08
CA PHE A 10 -13.75 0.26 -21.95
C PHE A 10 -14.16 -1.20 -22.11
N GLU A 11 -15.44 -1.45 -22.49
CA GLU A 11 -15.95 -2.79 -22.74
C GLU A 11 -15.16 -3.48 -23.88
N GLN A 12 -14.84 -2.76 -24.95
CA GLN A 12 -13.99 -3.26 -26.04
C GLN A 12 -12.57 -3.61 -25.58
N PHE A 13 -11.95 -2.78 -24.74
CA PHE A 13 -10.60 -3.04 -24.20
C PHE A 13 -10.58 -4.28 -23.28
N GLU A 14 -11.55 -4.40 -22.39
CA GLU A 14 -11.64 -5.57 -21.50
C GLU A 14 -12.06 -6.84 -22.27
N ALA A 15 -12.86 -6.74 -23.32
CA ALA A 15 -13.32 -7.88 -24.12
C ALA A 15 -12.18 -8.57 -24.91
N ILE A 16 -11.10 -7.86 -25.24
CA ILE A 16 -9.93 -8.41 -25.92
C ILE A 16 -8.81 -8.84 -24.94
N ALA A 17 -9.09 -8.79 -23.63
CA ALA A 17 -8.16 -9.31 -22.63
C ALA A 17 -8.13 -10.84 -22.72
N ASN A 18 -6.91 -11.39 -22.65
CA ASN A 18 -6.65 -12.83 -22.60
C ASN A 18 -5.90 -13.14 -21.30
N GLU A 19 -5.95 -14.39 -20.86
CA GLU A 19 -5.14 -14.88 -19.74
C GLU A 19 -4.16 -15.93 -20.26
N TYR A 20 -2.89 -15.72 -19.99
CA TYR A 20 -1.82 -16.67 -20.31
C TYR A 20 -0.98 -16.94 -19.07
N GLU A 21 -0.94 -18.21 -18.64
CA GLU A 21 -0.23 -18.66 -17.42
C GLU A 21 -0.60 -17.84 -16.16
N GLY A 22 -1.87 -17.46 -16.02
CA GLY A 22 -2.36 -16.66 -14.88
C GLY A 22 -2.04 -15.16 -14.98
N VAL A 23 -1.49 -14.71 -16.11
CA VAL A 23 -1.20 -13.29 -16.38
C VAL A 23 -2.16 -12.74 -17.43
N GLU A 24 -2.83 -11.65 -17.08
CA GLU A 24 -3.70 -10.92 -18.00
C GLU A 24 -2.87 -10.23 -19.09
N CYS A 25 -3.25 -10.44 -20.36
CA CYS A 25 -2.51 -9.92 -21.51
C CYS A 25 -3.42 -9.57 -22.69
N TRP A 26 -2.89 -8.73 -23.60
CA TRP A 26 -3.56 -8.24 -24.80
C TRP A 26 -2.73 -8.50 -26.04
N SER A 27 -3.35 -9.02 -27.12
CA SER A 27 -2.73 -9.04 -28.47
C SER A 27 -2.54 -7.60 -28.94
N ALA A 28 -1.33 -7.24 -29.33
CA ALA A 28 -1.03 -5.89 -29.83
C ALA A 28 -1.84 -5.57 -31.11
N ARG A 29 -2.13 -6.57 -31.95
CA ARG A 29 -2.93 -6.38 -33.16
C ARG A 29 -4.40 -6.09 -32.84
N GLU A 30 -4.97 -6.73 -31.84
CA GLU A 30 -6.32 -6.44 -31.37
C GLU A 30 -6.38 -5.07 -30.69
N LEU A 31 -5.42 -4.77 -29.84
CA LEU A 31 -5.29 -3.47 -29.20
C LEU A 31 -5.16 -2.33 -30.22
N ALA A 32 -4.42 -2.55 -31.34
CA ALA A 32 -4.31 -1.57 -32.41
C ALA A 32 -5.66 -1.15 -32.98
N GLN A 33 -6.57 -2.11 -33.16
CA GLN A 33 -7.92 -1.85 -33.66
C GLN A 33 -8.74 -1.03 -32.67
N VAL A 34 -8.73 -1.42 -31.38
CA VAL A 34 -9.44 -0.71 -30.30
C VAL A 34 -8.92 0.73 -30.15
N LEU A 35 -7.59 0.92 -30.30
CA LEU A 35 -6.96 2.25 -30.25
C LEU A 35 -7.06 3.04 -31.55
N GLY A 36 -7.81 2.54 -32.56
CA GLY A 36 -8.08 3.24 -33.80
C GLY A 36 -6.89 3.33 -34.76
N TYR A 37 -5.97 2.37 -34.75
CA TYR A 37 -4.87 2.26 -35.71
C TYR A 37 -5.25 1.33 -36.86
N SER A 38 -5.39 1.88 -38.06
CA SER A 38 -5.70 1.12 -39.27
C SER A 38 -4.48 0.49 -39.95
N LYS A 39 -3.25 0.97 -39.63
CA LYS A 39 -2.00 0.50 -40.21
C LYS A 39 -1.08 -0.01 -39.10
N TRP A 40 -0.63 -1.26 -39.22
CA TRP A 40 0.24 -1.91 -38.26
C TRP A 40 1.55 -1.16 -38.04
N GLU A 41 2.19 -0.71 -39.12
CA GLU A 41 3.48 -0.01 -39.06
C GLU A 41 3.45 1.24 -38.21
N ARG A 42 2.31 1.96 -38.24
CA ARG A 42 2.09 3.14 -37.37
C ARG A 42 1.95 2.75 -35.90
N PHE A 43 1.25 1.65 -35.64
CA PHE A 43 1.09 1.14 -34.30
C PHE A 43 2.36 0.52 -33.75
N GLU A 44 3.11 -0.21 -34.57
CA GLU A 44 4.43 -0.76 -34.22
C GLU A 44 5.40 0.36 -33.81
N GLY A 45 5.39 1.50 -34.50
CA GLY A 45 6.17 2.67 -34.07
C GLY A 45 5.76 3.22 -32.70
N VAL A 46 4.51 3.07 -32.29
CA VAL A 46 4.08 3.41 -30.91
C VAL A 46 4.59 2.38 -29.93
N ILE A 47 4.54 1.10 -30.27
CA ILE A 47 5.08 0.01 -29.44
C ILE A 47 6.58 0.22 -29.18
N GLU A 48 7.37 0.57 -30.21
CA GLU A 48 8.81 0.80 -30.02
C GLU A 48 9.08 1.96 -29.06
N ARG A 49 8.36 3.09 -29.16
CA ARG A 49 8.48 4.18 -28.19
C ARG A 49 8.05 3.77 -26.77
N ALA A 50 7.03 2.90 -26.66
CA ALA A 50 6.59 2.37 -25.36
C ALA A 50 7.66 1.44 -24.76
N LYS A 51 8.36 0.65 -25.57
CA LYS A 51 9.52 -0.17 -25.14
C LYS A 51 10.67 0.71 -24.63
N ASP A 52 11.00 1.78 -25.36
CA ASP A 52 12.03 2.74 -24.94
C ASP A 52 11.65 3.37 -23.58
N ALA A 53 10.38 3.76 -23.41
CA ALA A 53 9.88 4.27 -22.15
C ALA A 53 9.97 3.23 -21.01
N CYS A 54 9.70 1.95 -21.30
CA CYS A 54 9.84 0.85 -20.35
C CYS A 54 11.29 0.71 -19.87
N VAL A 55 12.25 0.68 -20.80
CA VAL A 55 13.69 0.57 -20.49
C VAL A 55 14.16 1.77 -19.66
N ASN A 56 13.80 2.97 -20.06
CA ASN A 56 14.18 4.19 -19.36
C ASN A 56 13.60 4.27 -17.93
N ALA A 57 12.47 3.60 -17.69
CA ALA A 57 11.89 3.43 -16.36
C ALA A 57 12.49 2.25 -15.56
N GLY A 58 13.49 1.54 -16.09
CA GLY A 58 14.12 0.38 -15.44
C GLY A 58 13.35 -0.93 -15.61
N GLY A 59 12.33 -0.98 -16.48
CA GLY A 59 11.55 -2.19 -16.78
C GLY A 59 12.26 -3.09 -17.81
N ASN A 60 11.87 -4.36 -17.81
CA ASN A 60 12.37 -5.34 -18.76
C ASN A 60 11.36 -5.54 -19.91
N ILE A 61 11.77 -5.30 -21.16
CA ILE A 61 10.91 -5.45 -22.34
C ILE A 61 10.33 -6.86 -22.45
N ARG A 62 11.12 -7.89 -22.12
CA ARG A 62 10.67 -9.29 -22.26
C ARG A 62 9.50 -9.64 -21.38
N ASP A 63 9.38 -8.98 -20.23
CA ASP A 63 8.31 -9.23 -19.25
C ASP A 63 6.99 -8.55 -19.66
N HIS A 64 7.08 -7.50 -20.50
CA HIS A 64 5.92 -6.67 -20.80
C HIS A 64 5.50 -6.67 -22.28
N PHE A 65 6.43 -7.01 -23.20
CA PHE A 65 6.22 -6.99 -24.65
C PHE A 65 6.74 -8.29 -25.31
N PRO A 66 6.44 -9.49 -24.80
CA PRO A 66 6.90 -10.71 -25.45
C PRO A 66 6.39 -10.79 -26.89
N SER A 67 7.31 -11.09 -27.83
CA SER A 67 6.98 -11.24 -29.24
C SER A 67 6.41 -12.64 -29.50
N VAL A 68 5.30 -12.70 -30.23
CA VAL A 68 4.61 -13.94 -30.61
C VAL A 68 4.25 -13.93 -32.09
N GLY A 69 4.10 -15.13 -32.68
CA GLY A 69 3.50 -15.30 -34.01
C GLY A 69 1.97 -15.41 -33.90
N LYS A 70 1.23 -14.65 -34.72
CA LYS A 70 -0.23 -14.78 -34.85
C LYS A 70 -0.60 -15.27 -36.25
N MET A 71 -1.36 -16.35 -36.31
CA MET A 71 -1.89 -16.83 -37.59
C MET A 71 -3.06 -15.94 -38.04
N VAL A 72 -2.98 -15.39 -39.23
CA VAL A 72 -4.06 -14.62 -39.85
C VAL A 72 -4.51 -15.26 -41.15
N THR A 73 -5.83 -15.31 -41.39
CA THR A 73 -6.41 -15.84 -42.61
C THR A 73 -6.40 -14.75 -43.70
N LEU A 74 -5.82 -15.05 -44.84
CA LEU A 74 -5.86 -14.16 -45.99
C LEU A 74 -7.17 -14.31 -46.76
N GLY A 75 -7.51 -13.32 -47.60
CA GLY A 75 -8.74 -13.35 -48.42
C GLY A 75 -8.83 -14.54 -49.40
N SER A 76 -7.70 -15.24 -49.66
CA SER A 76 -7.64 -16.48 -50.39
C SER A 76 -7.94 -17.75 -49.58
N GLY A 77 -8.25 -17.64 -48.28
CA GLY A 77 -8.42 -18.77 -47.36
C GLY A 77 -7.10 -19.38 -46.84
N SER A 78 -5.92 -18.97 -47.35
CA SER A 78 -4.64 -19.40 -46.82
C SER A 78 -4.31 -18.69 -45.50
N GLN A 79 -3.52 -19.35 -44.64
CA GLN A 79 -3.08 -18.77 -43.36
C GLN A 79 -1.63 -18.28 -43.50
N ARG A 80 -1.37 -17.14 -42.88
CA ARG A 80 -0.02 -16.57 -42.80
C ARG A 80 0.29 -16.20 -41.35
N GLU A 81 1.47 -16.56 -40.89
CA GLU A 81 2.00 -16.07 -39.62
C GLU A 81 2.46 -14.62 -39.77
N VAL A 82 2.03 -13.79 -38.84
CA VAL A 82 2.43 -12.38 -38.72
C VAL A 82 2.93 -12.10 -37.32
N LYS A 83 3.87 -11.17 -37.22
CA LYS A 83 4.40 -10.73 -35.94
C LYS A 83 3.31 -10.07 -35.11
N ASP A 84 3.22 -10.45 -33.84
CA ASP A 84 2.37 -9.84 -32.82
C ASP A 84 3.14 -9.74 -31.50
N TYR A 85 2.54 -9.13 -30.50
CA TYR A 85 3.04 -9.06 -29.13
C TYR A 85 1.91 -9.38 -28.17
N MET A 86 2.23 -10.13 -27.11
CA MET A 86 1.34 -10.27 -25.95
C MET A 86 1.72 -9.19 -24.93
N LEU A 87 0.86 -8.24 -24.74
CA LEU A 87 1.12 -7.04 -23.96
C LEU A 87 0.56 -7.21 -22.54
N THR A 88 1.34 -6.92 -21.53
CA THR A 88 0.80 -6.77 -20.18
C THR A 88 -0.03 -5.48 -20.07
N ARG A 89 -0.86 -5.34 -19.04
CA ARG A 89 -1.61 -4.09 -18.76
C ARG A 89 -0.67 -2.88 -18.64
N TYR A 90 0.53 -3.06 -18.09
CA TYR A 90 1.56 -2.01 -18.04
C TYR A 90 2.06 -1.61 -19.43
N ALA A 91 2.29 -2.58 -20.32
CA ALA A 91 2.64 -2.28 -21.71
C ALA A 91 1.53 -1.51 -22.44
N CYS A 92 0.26 -1.90 -22.25
CA CYS A 92 -0.89 -1.18 -22.79
C CYS A 92 -0.94 0.28 -22.30
N TYR A 93 -0.62 0.51 -21.02
CA TYR A 93 -0.49 1.84 -20.45
C TYR A 93 0.59 2.68 -21.13
N LEU A 94 1.80 2.13 -21.29
CA LEU A 94 2.91 2.80 -21.98
C LEU A 94 2.57 3.09 -23.45
N ILE A 95 1.90 2.17 -24.15
CA ILE A 95 1.43 2.37 -25.53
C ILE A 95 0.42 3.53 -25.58
N ALA A 96 -0.54 3.57 -24.68
CA ALA A 96 -1.50 4.68 -24.63
C ALA A 96 -0.81 6.02 -24.39
N GLN A 97 0.19 6.07 -23.52
CA GLN A 97 0.96 7.28 -23.22
C GLN A 97 1.78 7.79 -24.40
N ASN A 98 2.29 6.88 -25.24
CA ASN A 98 3.11 7.17 -26.43
C ASN A 98 2.28 7.26 -27.72
N GLY A 99 0.96 7.07 -27.65
CA GLY A 99 0.03 7.19 -28.75
C GLY A 99 -0.27 8.64 -29.15
N ASP A 100 -0.93 8.82 -30.31
CA ASP A 100 -1.35 10.15 -30.76
C ASP A 100 -2.57 10.64 -29.98
N PRO A 101 -2.45 11.65 -29.10
CA PRO A 101 -3.54 12.12 -28.25
C PRO A 101 -4.70 12.77 -29.02
N ARG A 102 -4.52 13.07 -30.35
CA ARG A 102 -5.60 13.58 -31.22
C ARG A 102 -6.61 12.48 -31.57
N LYS A 103 -6.25 11.21 -31.38
CA LYS A 103 -7.18 10.09 -31.53
C LYS A 103 -8.06 9.99 -30.28
N PRO A 104 -9.41 9.99 -30.41
CA PRO A 104 -10.30 9.88 -29.28
C PRO A 104 -10.05 8.63 -28.43
N GLN A 105 -9.72 7.50 -29.04
CA GLN A 105 -9.43 6.23 -28.37
C GLN A 105 -8.16 6.31 -27.51
N ILE A 106 -7.11 7.00 -27.99
CA ILE A 106 -5.87 7.22 -27.22
C ILE A 106 -6.14 8.16 -26.06
N SER A 107 -6.83 9.28 -26.30
CA SER A 107 -7.20 10.21 -25.23
C SER A 107 -8.04 9.53 -24.14
N PHE A 108 -8.97 8.64 -24.54
CA PHE A 108 -9.73 7.81 -23.61
C PHE A 108 -8.81 6.87 -22.81
N ALA A 109 -7.92 6.11 -23.49
CA ALA A 109 -7.05 5.15 -22.85
C ALA A 109 -6.13 5.84 -21.82
N GLN A 110 -5.57 7.00 -22.16
CA GLN A 110 -4.76 7.82 -21.24
C GLN A 110 -5.55 8.21 -19.99
N ASN A 111 -6.77 8.72 -20.17
CA ASN A 111 -7.63 9.09 -19.04
C ASN A 111 -8.06 7.88 -18.21
N TYR A 112 -8.40 6.77 -18.85
CA TYR A 112 -8.76 5.51 -18.18
C TYR A 112 -7.64 5.03 -17.26
N PHE A 113 -6.41 4.88 -17.79
CA PHE A 113 -5.28 4.43 -17.00
C PHE A 113 -4.92 5.40 -15.86
N ALA A 114 -5.01 6.72 -16.10
CA ALA A 114 -4.80 7.71 -15.05
C ALA A 114 -5.81 7.56 -13.90
N VAL A 115 -7.10 7.35 -14.23
CA VAL A 115 -8.17 7.15 -13.23
C VAL A 115 -7.97 5.82 -12.48
N GLN A 116 -7.63 4.72 -13.17
CA GLN A 116 -7.40 3.42 -12.53
C GLN A 116 -6.17 3.45 -11.60
N THR A 117 -5.06 4.06 -12.04
CA THR A 117 -3.88 4.24 -11.20
C THR A 117 -4.25 5.03 -9.93
N ARG A 118 -4.99 6.12 -10.09
CA ARG A 118 -5.43 6.92 -8.94
C ARG A 118 -6.34 6.15 -7.99
N ARG A 119 -7.23 5.32 -8.52
CA ARG A 119 -8.07 4.44 -7.69
C ARG A 119 -7.23 3.43 -6.92
N ALA A 120 -6.26 2.77 -7.57
CA ALA A 120 -5.36 1.83 -6.93
C ALA A 120 -4.55 2.49 -5.80
N GLU A 121 -3.96 3.67 -6.04
CA GLU A 121 -3.26 4.47 -5.02
C GLU A 121 -4.16 4.79 -3.81
N LEU A 122 -5.41 5.19 -4.06
CA LEU A 122 -6.36 5.51 -2.99
C LEU A 122 -6.74 4.26 -2.19
N VAL A 123 -6.95 3.12 -2.85
CA VAL A 123 -7.24 1.84 -2.17
C VAL A 123 -6.05 1.43 -1.32
N GLN A 124 -4.83 1.44 -1.87
CA GLN A 124 -3.61 1.10 -1.14
C GLN A 124 -3.41 2.02 0.07
N LYS A 125 -3.58 3.32 -0.11
CA LYS A 125 -3.50 4.29 0.99
C LYS A 125 -4.51 3.96 2.10
N ARG A 126 -5.77 3.65 1.75
CA ARG A 126 -6.81 3.29 2.71
C ARG A 126 -6.50 2.01 3.46
N LEU A 127 -5.93 1.01 2.79
CA LEU A 127 -5.51 -0.24 3.44
C LEU A 127 -4.42 0.02 4.48
N LEU A 128 -3.41 0.82 4.15
CA LEU A 128 -2.35 1.21 5.08
C LEU A 128 -2.89 2.05 6.26
N GLU A 129 -3.82 2.96 6.01
CA GLU A 129 -4.49 3.74 7.05
C GLU A 129 -5.31 2.85 7.99
N TYR A 130 -6.06 1.90 7.44
CA TYR A 130 -6.83 0.93 8.20
C TYR A 130 -5.93 0.05 9.07
N GLU A 131 -4.86 -0.52 8.49
CA GLU A 131 -3.88 -1.32 9.22
C GLU A 131 -3.28 -0.54 10.40
N ARG A 132 -2.97 0.74 10.20
CA ARG A 132 -2.42 1.58 11.26
C ARG A 132 -3.43 1.85 12.38
N VAL A 133 -4.71 2.08 12.04
CA VAL A 133 -5.79 2.23 13.03
C VAL A 133 -5.95 0.95 13.85
N GLN A 134 -5.95 -0.22 13.19
CA GLN A 134 -6.04 -1.52 13.87
C GLN A 134 -4.84 -1.77 14.79
N ALA A 135 -3.62 -1.52 14.30
CA ALA A 135 -2.41 -1.65 15.12
C ALA A 135 -2.47 -0.75 16.36
N ARG A 136 -2.98 0.48 16.22
CA ARG A 136 -3.13 1.40 17.36
C ARG A 136 -4.19 0.94 18.36
N ALA A 137 -5.30 0.38 17.89
CA ALA A 137 -6.33 -0.19 18.74
C ALA A 137 -5.79 -1.39 19.51
N LYS A 138 -5.06 -2.30 18.83
CA LYS A 138 -4.41 -3.46 19.43
C LYS A 138 -3.42 -3.04 20.53
N LEU A 139 -2.53 -2.08 20.23
CA LEU A 139 -1.61 -1.54 21.24
C LEU A 139 -2.35 -1.00 22.48
N ALA A 140 -3.47 -0.30 22.29
CA ALA A 140 -4.24 0.23 23.46
C ALA A 140 -4.80 -0.91 24.33
N GLU A 141 -5.25 -1.99 23.70
CA GLU A 141 -5.71 -3.19 24.40
C GLU A 141 -4.57 -3.88 25.15
N THR A 142 -3.42 -4.05 24.50
CA THR A 142 -2.21 -4.64 25.10
C THR A 142 -1.70 -3.81 26.28
N GLU A 143 -1.63 -2.49 26.13
CA GLU A 143 -1.24 -1.57 27.24
C GLU A 143 -2.23 -1.64 28.40
N LYS A 144 -3.53 -1.79 28.16
CA LYS A 144 -4.55 -1.96 29.19
C LYS A 144 -4.38 -3.30 29.93
N ARG A 145 -4.14 -4.40 29.18
CA ARG A 145 -3.88 -5.71 29.78
C ARG A 145 -2.60 -5.70 30.61
N LEU A 146 -1.51 -5.14 30.07
CA LEU A 146 -0.26 -4.98 30.80
C LEU A 146 -0.48 -4.19 32.09
N SER A 147 -1.23 -3.07 32.06
CA SER A 147 -1.57 -2.30 33.27
C SER A 147 -2.28 -3.14 34.35
N GLY A 148 -3.18 -4.04 33.94
CA GLY A 148 -3.84 -4.99 34.85
C GLY A 148 -2.84 -5.95 35.50
N VAL A 149 -1.97 -6.59 34.70
CA VAL A 149 -0.91 -7.47 35.20
C VAL A 149 0.01 -6.76 36.17
N LEU A 150 0.43 -5.53 35.85
CA LEU A 150 1.31 -4.74 36.71
C LEU A 150 0.64 -4.35 38.04
N TYR A 151 -0.63 -4.01 37.97
CA TYR A 151 -1.42 -3.67 39.20
C TYR A 151 -1.50 -4.86 40.16
N GLU A 152 -1.75 -6.07 39.65
CA GLU A 152 -1.73 -7.31 40.44
C GLU A 152 -0.37 -7.61 41.07
N ARG A 153 0.70 -7.05 40.51
CA ARG A 153 2.09 -7.20 40.98
C ARG A 153 2.60 -6.01 41.81
N GLY A 154 1.68 -5.15 42.31
CA GLY A 154 1.98 -4.04 43.21
C GLY A 154 2.47 -2.76 42.55
N VAL A 155 2.21 -2.55 41.25
CA VAL A 155 2.51 -1.31 40.53
C VAL A 155 1.25 -0.45 40.42
N ASP A 156 1.30 0.77 40.93
CA ASP A 156 0.20 1.74 40.81
C ASP A 156 0.18 2.47 39.45
N SER A 157 -0.82 3.31 39.23
CA SER A 157 -0.98 4.06 37.99
C SER A 157 0.17 5.02 37.70
N LYS A 158 0.85 5.56 38.75
CA LYS A 158 2.06 6.41 38.56
C LYS A 158 3.24 5.57 38.13
N GLY A 159 3.44 4.41 38.76
CA GLY A 159 4.45 3.44 38.41
C GLY A 159 4.28 2.97 36.95
N PHE A 160 3.05 2.68 36.51
CA PHE A 160 2.78 2.33 35.12
C PHE A 160 3.17 3.44 34.13
N ALA A 161 2.85 4.70 34.44
CA ALA A 161 3.25 5.83 33.60
C ALA A 161 4.77 5.97 33.48
N ILE A 162 5.52 5.73 34.58
CA ILE A 162 6.98 5.74 34.60
C ILE A 162 7.54 4.59 33.75
N ILE A 163 7.06 3.36 33.96
CA ILE A 163 7.48 2.17 33.21
C ILE A 163 7.30 2.40 31.71
N ARG A 164 6.13 2.89 31.31
CA ARG A 164 5.82 3.19 29.92
C ARG A 164 6.74 4.26 29.31
N SER A 165 7.04 5.33 30.05
CA SER A 165 7.93 6.40 29.59
C SER A 165 9.39 5.90 29.42
N LEU A 166 9.86 5.05 30.34
CA LEU A 166 11.19 4.46 30.26
C LEU A 166 11.28 3.40 29.13
N GLY A 167 10.21 2.65 28.88
CA GLY A 167 10.08 1.78 27.72
C GLY A 167 10.15 2.57 26.42
N ASP A 168 9.42 3.68 26.30
CA ASP A 168 9.51 4.57 25.14
C ASP A 168 10.94 5.08 24.92
N LYS A 169 11.61 5.52 25.98
CA LYS A 169 13.02 5.95 25.93
C LYS A 169 13.96 4.82 25.47
N ALA A 170 13.74 3.62 25.94
CA ALA A 170 14.53 2.46 25.56
C ALA A 170 14.35 2.07 24.09
N LEU A 171 13.11 2.14 23.57
CA LEU A 171 12.79 1.80 22.18
C LEU A 171 13.23 2.89 21.19
N PHE A 172 13.00 4.17 21.51
CA PHE A 172 13.24 5.29 20.60
C PHE A 172 14.51 6.10 20.87
N ASN A 173 15.26 5.74 21.90
CA ASN A 173 16.46 6.48 22.34
C ASN A 173 16.22 8.00 22.57
N LEU A 174 14.96 8.37 22.81
CA LEU A 174 14.49 9.73 23.07
C LEU A 174 13.45 9.71 24.19
N ASP A 175 13.47 10.71 25.04
CA ASP A 175 12.38 10.92 25.98
C ASP A 175 11.07 11.21 25.24
N THR A 176 9.93 10.78 25.80
CA THR A 176 8.61 10.91 25.18
C THR A 176 8.29 12.36 24.74
N ALA A 177 8.72 13.35 25.51
CA ALA A 177 8.51 14.77 25.18
C ALA A 177 9.34 15.21 23.96
N LEU A 178 10.60 14.76 23.86
CA LEU A 178 11.47 15.01 22.72
C LEU A 178 10.94 14.32 21.44
N LEU A 179 10.51 13.09 21.58
CA LEU A 179 9.94 12.33 20.47
C LEU A 179 8.62 12.96 19.97
N LYS A 180 7.73 13.39 20.89
CA LYS A 180 6.53 14.14 20.50
C LYS A 180 6.85 15.39 19.70
N ARG A 181 7.84 16.18 20.13
CA ARG A 181 8.29 17.36 19.39
C ARG A 181 8.81 16.99 18.00
N LYS A 182 9.66 15.96 17.90
CA LYS A 182 10.20 15.47 16.62
C LYS A 182 9.09 15.04 15.64
N LEU A 183 8.02 14.41 16.15
CA LEU A 183 6.89 13.93 15.35
C LEU A 183 5.79 14.99 15.12
N GLY A 184 5.94 16.20 15.66
CA GLY A 184 4.89 17.23 15.60
C GLY A 184 3.61 16.87 16.37
N ALA A 185 3.71 15.99 17.37
CA ALA A 185 2.58 15.54 18.16
C ALA A 185 2.25 16.52 19.29
N PRO A 186 0.98 16.94 19.49
CA PRO A 186 0.57 17.78 20.61
C PRO A 186 0.84 17.13 21.97
N ASN A 187 1.20 17.93 22.99
CA ASN A 187 1.55 17.42 24.32
C ASN A 187 0.40 16.67 24.99
N ASN A 188 -0.83 17.09 24.76
CA ASN A 188 -2.05 16.51 25.34
C ASN A 188 -2.55 15.25 24.60
N ARG A 189 -1.83 14.79 23.56
CA ARG A 189 -2.19 13.60 22.79
C ARG A 189 -1.23 12.44 23.08
N PRO A 190 -1.71 11.18 23.08
CA PRO A 190 -0.84 10.02 23.17
C PRO A 190 0.20 10.00 22.04
N LEU A 191 1.46 9.69 22.37
CA LEU A 191 2.54 9.54 21.40
C LEU A 191 2.18 8.52 20.29
N ALA A 192 1.58 7.40 20.69
CA ALA A 192 1.23 6.31 19.79
C ALA A 192 0.25 6.72 18.66
N ASP A 193 -0.50 7.80 18.83
CA ASP A 193 -1.41 8.31 17.79
C ASP A 193 -0.67 8.91 16.59
N PHE A 194 0.63 9.21 16.74
CA PHE A 194 1.49 9.84 15.73
C PHE A 194 2.64 8.93 15.26
N LEU A 195 2.75 7.73 15.83
CA LEU A 195 3.75 6.75 15.40
C LEU A 195 3.36 6.09 14.07
N PRO A 196 4.34 5.74 13.21
CA PRO A 196 4.09 4.88 12.07
C PRO A 196 3.73 3.45 12.51
N THR A 197 3.06 2.69 11.65
CA THR A 197 2.55 1.33 11.94
C THR A 197 3.62 0.42 12.52
N LEU A 198 4.84 0.43 11.98
CA LEU A 198 5.93 -0.41 12.48
C LEU A 198 6.29 -0.09 13.93
N ASN A 199 6.39 1.20 14.29
CA ASN A 199 6.69 1.61 15.65
C ASN A 199 5.55 1.28 16.63
N ILE A 200 4.30 1.36 16.19
CA ILE A 200 3.13 0.92 16.98
C ILE A 200 3.25 -0.58 17.28
N LYS A 201 3.52 -1.40 16.24
CA LYS A 201 3.70 -2.86 16.39
C LYS A 201 4.91 -3.22 17.25
N ALA A 202 6.01 -2.49 17.16
CA ALA A 202 7.19 -2.68 18.00
C ALA A 202 6.88 -2.45 19.49
N LYS A 203 6.14 -1.37 19.80
CA LYS A 203 5.65 -1.11 21.18
C LYS A 203 4.70 -2.19 21.67
N ASP A 204 3.78 -2.62 20.83
CA ASP A 204 2.81 -3.66 21.14
C ASP A 204 3.53 -4.97 21.51
N PHE A 205 4.47 -5.38 20.68
CA PHE A 205 5.28 -6.58 20.92
C PHE A 205 6.11 -6.50 22.20
N ALA A 206 6.78 -5.37 22.48
CA ALA A 206 7.54 -5.18 23.72
C ALA A 206 6.64 -5.22 24.96
N ALA A 207 5.41 -4.68 24.87
CA ALA A 207 4.43 -4.71 25.95
C ALA A 207 3.88 -6.13 26.18
N GLU A 208 3.62 -6.89 25.11
CA GLU A 208 3.21 -8.29 25.22
C GLU A 208 4.30 -9.15 25.85
N MET A 209 5.57 -9.02 25.39
CA MET A 209 6.71 -9.72 26.01
C MET A 209 6.81 -9.40 27.49
N THR A 210 6.62 -8.13 27.87
CA THR A 210 6.67 -7.73 29.28
C THR A 210 5.57 -8.41 30.09
N SER A 211 4.33 -8.46 29.57
CA SER A 211 3.22 -9.16 30.24
C SER A 211 3.53 -10.63 30.47
N VAL A 212 4.06 -11.31 29.46
CA VAL A 212 4.43 -12.73 29.54
C VAL A 212 5.57 -12.94 30.56
N ASN A 213 6.64 -12.16 30.47
CA ASN A 213 7.82 -12.31 31.32
C ASN A 213 7.50 -11.99 32.79
N VAL A 214 6.68 -10.97 33.06
CA VAL A 214 6.22 -10.64 34.43
C VAL A 214 5.48 -11.83 35.08
N GLN A 215 4.63 -12.51 34.29
CA GLN A 215 3.89 -13.68 34.79
C GLN A 215 4.77 -14.92 34.92
N GLN A 216 5.58 -15.25 33.91
CA GLN A 216 6.42 -16.46 33.89
C GLN A 216 7.55 -16.42 34.93
N LYS A 217 8.17 -15.24 35.12
CA LYS A 217 9.25 -15.06 36.08
C LYS A 217 8.77 -14.64 37.47
N ASP A 218 7.44 -14.53 37.67
CA ASP A 218 6.80 -14.09 38.91
C ASP A 218 7.36 -12.77 39.46
N LEU A 219 7.54 -11.77 38.56
CA LEU A 219 8.13 -10.51 38.92
C LEU A 219 7.15 -9.64 39.74
N HIS A 220 7.65 -9.01 40.78
CA HIS A 220 6.90 -8.11 41.67
C HIS A 220 7.62 -6.79 41.87
N GLY A 221 6.83 -5.75 42.11
CA GLY A 221 7.32 -4.41 42.45
C GLY A 221 7.77 -3.60 41.20
N GLN A 222 7.65 -2.29 41.33
CA GLN A 222 7.87 -1.35 40.23
C GLN A 222 9.28 -1.44 39.62
N GLN A 223 10.32 -1.56 40.45
CA GLN A 223 11.70 -1.50 39.96
C GLN A 223 12.05 -2.70 39.06
N THR A 224 11.72 -3.92 39.51
CA THR A 224 11.99 -5.18 38.79
C THR A 224 11.21 -5.22 37.46
N ILE A 225 9.94 -4.89 37.48
CA ILE A 225 9.08 -4.86 36.30
C ILE A 225 9.52 -3.77 35.34
N CYS A 226 9.94 -2.60 35.84
CA CYS A 226 10.49 -1.53 35.02
C CYS A 226 11.73 -1.98 34.25
N GLN A 227 12.66 -2.65 34.93
CA GLN A 227 13.86 -3.17 34.28
C GLN A 227 13.51 -4.17 33.17
N GLU A 228 12.62 -5.12 33.43
CA GLU A 228 12.15 -6.10 32.44
C GLU A 228 11.52 -5.40 31.23
N HIS A 229 10.68 -4.37 31.45
CA HIS A 229 10.05 -3.63 30.36
C HIS A 229 11.10 -2.85 29.51
N VAL A 230 12.08 -2.23 30.16
CA VAL A 230 13.19 -1.54 29.50
C VAL A 230 14.01 -2.51 28.66
N ASP A 231 14.35 -3.68 29.18
CA ASP A 231 15.16 -4.67 28.49
C ASP A 231 14.44 -5.28 27.29
N ASN A 232 13.13 -5.53 27.40
CA ASN A 232 12.31 -5.95 26.27
C ASN A 232 12.27 -4.89 25.16
N ASN A 233 12.10 -3.60 25.51
CA ASN A 233 12.11 -2.50 24.53
C ASN A 233 13.49 -2.33 23.88
N LYS A 234 14.61 -2.50 24.63
CA LYS A 234 15.96 -2.51 24.07
C LYS A 234 16.18 -3.68 23.12
N ALA A 235 15.67 -4.88 23.46
CA ALA A 235 15.78 -6.06 22.60
C ALA A 235 15.08 -5.82 21.25
N VAL A 236 13.86 -5.28 21.28
CA VAL A 236 13.12 -4.91 20.06
C VAL A 236 13.86 -3.85 19.26
N ARG A 237 14.38 -2.80 19.92
CA ARG A 237 15.21 -1.78 19.28
C ARG A 237 16.43 -2.39 18.59
N ASN A 238 17.18 -3.24 19.29
CA ASN A 238 18.39 -3.87 18.75
C ASN A 238 18.09 -4.71 17.51
N MET A 239 16.99 -5.47 17.53
CA MET A 239 16.52 -6.23 16.37
C MET A 239 16.22 -5.31 15.17
N MET A 240 15.58 -4.18 15.40
CA MET A 240 15.29 -3.20 14.33
C MET A 240 16.60 -2.59 13.77
N LEU A 241 17.54 -2.19 14.65
CA LEU A 241 18.82 -1.62 14.25
C LEU A 241 19.66 -2.60 13.43
N GLN A 242 19.70 -3.89 13.80
CA GLN A 242 20.36 -4.95 13.01
C GLN A 242 19.81 -5.10 11.60
N ARG A 243 18.57 -4.67 11.36
CA ARG A 243 17.92 -4.63 10.04
C ARG A 243 17.98 -3.26 9.36
N GLY A 244 18.82 -2.34 9.88
CA GLY A 244 18.98 -0.99 9.33
C GLY A 244 17.82 -0.03 9.63
N ILE A 245 16.93 -0.39 10.54
CA ILE A 245 15.76 0.42 10.88
C ILE A 245 16.03 1.16 12.19
N VAL A 246 16.08 2.49 12.13
CA VAL A 246 16.22 3.38 13.30
C VAL A 246 14.84 3.89 13.69
N PRO A 247 14.23 3.40 14.80
CA PRO A 247 12.80 3.67 15.10
C PRO A 247 12.45 5.16 15.16
N GLU A 248 13.31 5.98 15.78
CA GLU A 248 13.09 7.43 15.94
C GLU A 248 13.29 8.23 14.64
N ASN A 249 13.79 7.63 13.57
CA ASN A 249 13.97 8.27 12.27
C ASN A 249 12.84 7.92 11.27
N LEU A 250 11.94 7.02 11.63
CA LEU A 250 10.78 6.74 10.79
C LEU A 250 9.84 7.95 10.74
N PRO A 251 9.19 8.20 9.58
CA PRO A 251 8.34 9.37 9.40
C PRO A 251 7.13 9.33 10.34
N ALA A 252 6.74 10.51 10.81
CA ALA A 252 5.53 10.66 11.61
C ALA A 252 4.29 10.22 10.84
N GLY A 253 3.37 9.54 11.52
CA GLY A 253 2.04 9.28 11.00
C GLY A 253 1.08 10.44 11.25
N GLU A 254 0.07 10.59 10.42
CA GLU A 254 -1.05 11.50 10.69
C GLU A 254 -1.77 11.08 12.00
N ASP A 255 -2.37 12.02 12.74
CA ASP A 255 -3.16 11.71 13.94
C ASP A 255 -4.18 10.59 13.65
N VAL A 256 -4.00 9.43 14.31
CA VAL A 256 -4.86 8.23 14.12
C VAL A 256 -6.36 8.57 14.28
N LYS A 257 -6.75 9.46 15.19
CA LYS A 257 -8.16 9.84 15.35
C LYS A 257 -8.71 10.64 14.17
N LYS A 258 -7.86 11.39 13.44
CA LYS A 258 -8.28 12.03 12.20
C LYS A 258 -8.49 10.98 11.10
N VAL A 259 -7.56 10.05 11.00
CA VAL A 259 -7.63 8.93 10.04
C VAL A 259 -8.88 8.09 10.31
N GLU A 260 -9.13 7.70 11.54
CA GLU A 260 -10.31 6.92 11.95
C GLU A 260 -11.63 7.63 11.58
N ARG A 261 -11.72 8.94 11.84
CA ARG A 261 -12.91 9.74 11.45
C ARG A 261 -13.11 9.78 9.94
N ARG A 262 -12.03 9.92 9.16
CA ARG A 262 -12.07 9.89 7.70
C ARG A 262 -12.55 8.53 7.19
N LEU A 263 -12.00 7.43 7.67
CA LEU A 263 -12.41 6.09 7.27
C LEU A 263 -13.89 5.83 7.58
N LYS A 264 -14.37 6.20 8.77
CA LYS A 264 -15.79 6.08 9.14
C LYS A 264 -16.73 6.95 8.28
N SER A 265 -16.27 8.14 7.87
CA SER A 265 -17.04 9.03 6.98
C SER A 265 -17.16 8.43 5.58
N ASP A 266 -16.05 7.89 5.05
CA ASP A 266 -16.00 7.23 3.76
C ASP A 266 -16.89 5.99 3.70
N GLU A 267 -16.88 5.16 4.75
CA GLU A 267 -17.74 3.99 4.90
C GLU A 267 -19.23 4.37 4.85
N LYS A 268 -19.64 5.39 5.61
CA LYS A 268 -21.02 5.90 5.58
C LYS A 268 -21.46 6.39 4.18
N THR A 269 -20.53 7.00 3.45
CA THR A 269 -20.80 7.50 2.10
C THR A 269 -21.00 6.36 1.11
N LEU A 270 -20.19 5.30 1.21
CA LEU A 270 -20.31 4.10 0.38
C LEU A 270 -21.62 3.35 0.66
N THR A 271 -21.97 3.18 1.93
CA THR A 271 -23.23 2.52 2.35
C THR A 271 -24.47 3.25 1.84
N LYS A 272 -24.49 4.60 1.90
CA LYS A 272 -25.58 5.41 1.38
C LYS A 272 -25.71 5.34 -0.16
N LYS A 273 -24.60 5.22 -0.90
CA LYS A 273 -24.63 5.05 -2.35
C LYS A 273 -25.19 3.68 -2.76
N ASN A 274 -24.87 2.63 -2.02
CA ASN A 274 -25.37 1.28 -2.28
C ASN A 274 -26.87 1.13 -1.94
N SER A 275 -27.36 1.82 -0.91
CA SER A 275 -28.79 1.81 -0.56
C SER A 275 -29.68 2.61 -1.52
N LYS A 276 -29.11 3.53 -2.30
CA LYS A 276 -29.84 4.28 -3.36
C LYS A 276 -29.84 3.58 -4.73
N LYS A 277 -29.09 2.48 -4.90
CA LYS A 277 -29.04 1.68 -6.12
C LYS A 277 -29.91 0.41 -6.05
N LYS A 278 -30.57 0.16 -4.93
CA LYS A 278 -31.63 -0.83 -4.74
C LYS A 278 -32.97 -0.10 -4.78
#